data_0a9e03816464a5247b8ab89a034b58b7
#
_entry.id   0a9e03816464a5247b8ab89a034b58b7
#
_cell.length_a   1.000
_cell.length_b   1.000
_cell.length_c   1.000
_cell.angle_alpha   90.00
_cell.angle_beta   90.00
_cell.angle_gamma   90.00
#
_symmetry.space_group_name_H-M   'P 1'
#
loop_
_entity.id
_entity.type
_entity.pdbx_description
1 polymer ?
#
loop_
_entity_poly.entity_id
_entity_poly.type
_entity_poly.pdbx_seq_one_letter_code
_entity_poly.pdbx_strand_id
1 'polypeptide(L)'
;KTLKQYIQEFSPLSPAKSVQIMKQLTSAIAHAHENGIIHRDIKPQNILVDVEGNVKITDFGIATTLNATSYTQTNSVMGTVHYLSPEQARGGIATKKSDIYSLGIVLYELLTGELPFSGESAVSIALKHLQTETPSIRAVDASIPQTLENIVLKATAKDPNHRYQSMDEMEKDLQTCLSAS
;
A
#
# COMPACT_ATOMS: atom_id res chain seq x y z
N LYS A 1 13.19 -12.83 2.92
CA LYS A 1 13.27 -11.82 1.86
C LYS A 1 12.22 -10.74 2.08
N THR A 2 12.41 -9.60 1.45
CA THR A 2 11.41 -8.54 1.53
C THR A 2 10.24 -8.86 0.60
N LEU A 3 9.09 -8.23 0.89
CA LEU A 3 7.94 -8.36 -0.01
C LEU A 3 8.27 -7.81 -1.40
N LYS A 4 9.11 -6.78 -1.49
CA LYS A 4 9.53 -6.23 -2.79
C LYS A 4 10.28 -7.28 -3.60
N GLN A 5 11.21 -7.99 -2.98
CA GLN A 5 11.92 -9.09 -3.63
C GLN A 5 10.96 -10.20 -4.06
N TYR A 6 9.99 -10.52 -3.19
CA TYR A 6 8.97 -11.52 -3.48
C TYR A 6 8.13 -11.13 -4.68
N ILE A 7 7.70 -9.86 -4.75
CA ILE A 7 6.94 -9.35 -5.90
C ILE A 7 7.78 -9.44 -7.17
N GLN A 8 9.03 -9.03 -7.11
CA GLN A 8 9.92 -9.06 -8.28
C GLN A 8 10.11 -10.48 -8.82
N GLU A 9 10.09 -11.47 -7.92
CA GLU A 9 10.31 -12.85 -8.30
C GLU A 9 9.04 -13.57 -8.75
N PHE A 10 7.91 -13.30 -8.12
CA PHE A 10 6.69 -14.09 -8.29
C PHE A 10 5.49 -13.35 -8.86
N SER A 11 5.57 -12.02 -9.04
CA SER A 11 4.40 -11.26 -9.50
C SER A 11 4.09 -11.55 -10.98
N PRO A 12 2.84 -11.36 -11.41
CA PRO A 12 1.72 -10.99 -10.56
C PRO A 12 1.28 -12.17 -9.68
N LEU A 13 0.84 -11.85 -8.47
CA LEU A 13 0.37 -12.87 -7.54
C LEU A 13 -1.12 -13.16 -7.82
N SER A 14 -1.54 -14.39 -7.49
CA SER A 14 -2.96 -14.73 -7.61
C SER A 14 -3.80 -13.87 -6.64
N PRO A 15 -5.09 -13.66 -6.94
CA PRO A 15 -5.97 -12.98 -6.00
C PRO A 15 -5.96 -13.61 -4.60
N ALA A 16 -6.00 -14.96 -4.52
CA ALA A 16 -5.98 -15.65 -3.23
C ALA A 16 -4.71 -15.37 -2.43
N LYS A 17 -3.56 -15.39 -3.10
CA LYS A 17 -2.28 -15.14 -2.43
C LYS A 17 -2.17 -13.67 -2.01
N SER A 18 -2.60 -12.76 -2.87
CA SER A 18 -2.59 -11.33 -2.57
C SER A 18 -3.46 -11.02 -1.36
N VAL A 19 -4.66 -11.60 -1.29
CA VAL A 19 -5.56 -11.41 -0.15
C VAL A 19 -4.98 -11.99 1.13
N GLN A 20 -4.34 -13.17 1.05
CA GLN A 20 -3.69 -13.78 2.20
C GLN A 20 -2.63 -12.84 2.81
N ILE A 21 -1.81 -12.26 1.96
CA ILE A 21 -0.79 -11.30 2.39
C ILE A 21 -1.43 -10.05 2.97
N MET A 22 -2.42 -9.50 2.27
CA MET A 22 -3.08 -8.27 2.70
C MET A 22 -3.82 -8.42 4.02
N LYS A 23 -4.44 -9.58 4.27
CA LYS A 23 -5.12 -9.81 5.54
C LYS A 23 -4.14 -9.75 6.71
N GLN A 24 -2.96 -10.30 6.55
CA GLN A 24 -1.92 -10.20 7.58
C GLN A 24 -1.45 -8.76 7.78
N LEU A 25 -1.27 -8.03 6.68
CA LEU A 25 -0.81 -6.63 6.74
C LEU A 25 -1.85 -5.74 7.40
N THR A 26 -3.12 -5.86 7.01
CA THR A 26 -4.16 -5.03 7.60
C THR A 26 -4.36 -5.34 9.08
N SER A 27 -4.26 -6.61 9.47
CA SER A 27 -4.36 -7.00 10.88
C SER A 27 -3.23 -6.37 11.71
N ALA A 28 -2.00 -6.44 11.21
CA ALA A 28 -0.84 -5.87 11.91
C ALA A 28 -0.94 -4.35 12.04
N ILE A 29 -1.34 -3.67 10.97
CA ILE A 29 -1.46 -2.21 10.97
C ILE A 29 -2.65 -1.77 11.83
N ALA A 30 -3.76 -2.51 11.79
CA ALA A 30 -4.92 -2.22 12.66
C ALA A 30 -4.49 -2.27 14.13
N HIS A 31 -3.70 -3.27 14.49
CA HIS A 31 -3.20 -3.40 15.87
C HIS A 31 -2.32 -2.20 16.25
N ALA A 32 -1.44 -1.78 15.34
CA ALA A 32 -0.61 -0.60 15.58
C ALA A 32 -1.48 0.65 15.76
N HIS A 33 -2.50 0.82 14.93
CA HIS A 33 -3.40 1.96 15.02
C HIS A 33 -4.17 2.00 16.34
N GLU A 34 -4.57 0.82 16.85
CA GLU A 34 -5.24 0.72 18.16
C GLU A 34 -4.35 1.19 19.30
N ASN A 35 -3.04 1.10 19.12
CA ASN A 35 -2.05 1.53 20.11
C ASN A 35 -1.51 2.93 19.82
N GLY A 36 -2.18 3.67 18.95
CA GLY A 36 -1.81 5.05 18.63
C GLY A 36 -0.59 5.18 17.73
N ILE A 37 -0.20 4.11 17.05
CA ILE A 37 0.98 4.12 16.19
C ILE A 37 0.54 4.17 14.74
N ILE A 38 1.06 5.13 13.98
CA ILE A 38 0.88 5.25 12.54
C ILE A 38 2.22 4.89 11.90
N HIS A 39 2.20 3.99 10.92
CA HIS A 39 3.45 3.52 10.31
C HIS A 39 4.16 4.62 9.52
N ARG A 40 3.43 5.31 8.65
CA ARG A 40 3.87 6.45 7.83
C ARG A 40 4.71 6.09 6.60
N ASP A 41 5.31 4.90 6.55
CA ASP A 41 6.19 4.51 5.45
C ASP A 41 5.96 3.05 5.04
N ILE A 42 4.70 2.70 4.82
CA ILE A 42 4.35 1.35 4.36
C ILE A 42 4.77 1.18 2.90
N LYS A 43 5.61 0.21 2.66
CA LYS A 43 6.08 -0.16 1.33
C LYS A 43 6.62 -1.59 1.37
N PRO A 44 6.66 -2.30 0.24
CA PRO A 44 7.11 -3.70 0.26
C PRO A 44 8.54 -3.89 0.76
N GLN A 45 9.38 -2.86 0.66
CA GLN A 45 10.76 -2.92 1.17
C GLN A 45 10.80 -3.03 2.70
N ASN A 46 9.75 -2.59 3.39
CA ASN A 46 9.64 -2.65 4.85
C ASN A 46 8.80 -3.83 5.33
N ILE A 47 8.53 -4.77 4.47
CA ILE A 47 7.74 -5.95 4.80
C ILE A 47 8.59 -7.19 4.49
N LEU A 48 8.70 -8.10 5.47
CA LEU A 48 9.44 -9.35 5.31
C LEU A 48 8.46 -10.49 5.08
N VAL A 49 8.82 -11.41 4.19
CA VAL A 49 8.02 -12.59 3.88
C VAL A 49 8.87 -13.82 4.15
N ASP A 50 8.37 -14.76 4.95
CA ASP A 50 9.08 -16.01 5.21
C ASP A 50 8.69 -17.08 4.19
N VAL A 51 9.31 -18.26 4.31
CA VAL A 51 9.09 -19.36 3.36
C VAL A 51 7.65 -19.89 3.39
N GLU A 52 6.94 -19.65 4.48
CA GLU A 52 5.56 -20.13 4.64
C GLU A 52 4.54 -19.10 4.17
N GLY A 53 4.98 -17.92 3.75
CA GLY A 53 4.10 -16.85 3.30
C GLY A 53 3.61 -15.94 4.43
N ASN A 54 4.19 -16.04 5.61
CA ASN A 54 3.88 -15.13 6.71
C ASN A 54 4.62 -13.82 6.53
N VAL A 55 3.97 -12.70 6.85
CA VAL A 55 4.55 -11.38 6.67
C VAL A 55 4.81 -10.70 8.01
N LYS A 56 5.82 -9.84 8.03
CA LYS A 56 6.18 -9.04 9.19
C LYS A 56 6.54 -7.64 8.72
N ILE A 57 5.94 -6.64 9.34
CA ILE A 57 6.17 -5.24 9.00
C ILE A 57 7.29 -4.69 9.89
N THR A 58 8.18 -3.90 9.31
CA THR A 58 9.31 -3.31 9.99
C THR A 58 9.28 -1.79 9.89
N ASP A 59 10.16 -1.12 10.62
CA ASP A 59 10.40 0.33 10.54
C ASP A 59 9.20 1.20 10.88
N PHE A 60 8.43 0.77 11.90
CA PHE A 60 7.28 1.53 12.41
C PHE A 60 7.74 2.87 12.99
N GLY A 61 7.13 3.95 12.48
CA GLY A 61 7.31 5.28 13.06
C GLY A 61 8.70 5.91 12.93
N ILE A 62 9.66 5.17 12.39
CA ILE A 62 11.03 5.66 12.25
C ILE A 62 11.12 6.82 11.26
N ALA A 63 10.30 6.77 10.22
CA ALA A 63 10.29 7.78 9.17
C ALA A 63 10.05 9.19 9.73
N THR A 64 9.28 9.32 10.81
CA THR A 64 8.99 10.62 11.40
C THR A 64 10.23 11.28 12.00
N THR A 65 11.06 10.50 12.70
CA THR A 65 12.25 11.03 13.35
C THR A 65 13.42 11.21 12.38
N LEU A 66 13.37 10.52 11.25
CA LEU A 66 14.44 10.54 10.28
C LEU A 66 14.11 11.39 9.04
N ASN A 67 13.06 12.19 9.07
CA ASN A 67 12.64 12.98 7.92
C ASN A 67 13.79 13.81 7.33
N ALA A 68 14.57 14.46 8.18
CA ALA A 68 15.67 15.29 7.73
C ALA A 68 16.76 14.50 7.02
N THR A 69 16.99 13.26 7.47
CA THR A 69 18.02 12.41 6.86
C THR A 69 17.50 11.68 5.63
N SER A 70 16.20 11.46 5.53
CA SER A 70 15.60 10.80 4.37
C SER A 70 15.81 11.58 3.08
N TYR A 71 15.86 12.90 3.17
CA TYR A 71 16.04 13.75 1.98
C TYR A 71 17.39 13.61 1.33
N THR A 72 18.38 13.04 2.02
CA THR A 72 19.70 12.87 1.46
C THR A 72 19.90 11.53 0.77
N GLN A 73 18.94 10.61 0.89
CA GLN A 73 19.04 9.27 0.32
C GLN A 73 18.07 9.12 -0.84
N THR A 74 18.54 9.45 -2.03
CA THR A 74 17.73 9.47 -3.26
C THR A 74 16.97 8.16 -3.49
N ASN A 75 17.63 7.02 -3.30
CA ASN A 75 16.98 5.73 -3.54
C ASN A 75 15.84 5.46 -2.57
N SER A 76 15.99 5.85 -1.29
CA SER A 76 14.94 5.70 -0.30
C SER A 76 13.75 6.61 -0.60
N VAL A 77 14.02 7.83 -1.06
CA VAL A 77 12.97 8.78 -1.42
C VAL A 77 12.18 8.25 -2.61
N MET A 78 12.86 7.75 -3.65
CA MET A 78 12.18 7.18 -4.81
C MET A 78 11.33 5.97 -4.43
N GLY A 79 11.84 5.08 -3.57
CA GLY A 79 11.09 3.92 -3.12
C GLY A 79 9.84 4.31 -2.34
N THR A 80 9.96 5.31 -1.49
CA THR A 80 8.85 5.77 -0.65
C THR A 80 7.77 6.48 -1.45
N VAL A 81 8.15 7.29 -2.44
CA VAL A 81 7.18 8.13 -3.15
C VAL A 81 6.15 7.31 -3.92
N HIS A 82 6.48 6.10 -4.34
CA HIS A 82 5.54 5.23 -5.04
C HIS A 82 4.33 4.85 -4.19
N TYR A 83 4.47 4.90 -2.87
CA TYR A 83 3.42 4.46 -1.91
C TYR A 83 2.87 5.61 -1.08
N LEU A 84 3.33 6.82 -1.31
CA LEU A 84 3.01 8.00 -0.51
C LEU A 84 1.57 8.44 -0.75
N SER A 85 0.85 8.78 0.35
CA SER A 85 -0.50 9.30 0.22
C SER A 85 -0.48 10.73 -0.32
N PRO A 86 -1.61 11.19 -0.92
CA PRO A 86 -1.68 12.57 -1.40
C PRO A 86 -1.40 13.61 -0.32
N GLU A 87 -1.92 13.42 0.90
CA GLU A 87 -1.67 14.37 1.99
C GLU A 87 -0.19 14.41 2.37
N GLN A 88 0.50 13.27 2.34
CA GLN A 88 1.94 13.25 2.57
C GLN A 88 2.71 13.89 1.43
N ALA A 89 2.26 13.68 0.19
CA ALA A 89 2.89 14.29 -0.98
C ALA A 89 2.81 15.81 -0.94
N ARG A 90 1.77 16.35 -0.30
CA ARG A 90 1.63 17.80 -0.09
C ARG A 90 2.44 18.32 1.09
N GLY A 91 3.16 17.44 1.79
CA GLY A 91 3.89 17.83 3.00
C GLY A 91 3.03 17.85 4.25
N GLY A 92 1.83 17.27 4.19
CA GLY A 92 0.93 17.20 5.33
C GLY A 92 1.27 16.07 6.28
N ILE A 93 0.50 15.98 7.34
CA ILE A 93 0.71 14.99 8.39
C ILE A 93 0.10 13.65 7.98
N ALA A 94 0.86 12.57 8.20
CA ALA A 94 0.36 11.22 7.98
C ALA A 94 -0.67 10.85 9.06
N THR A 95 -1.71 10.15 8.65
CA THR A 95 -2.76 9.66 9.54
C THR A 95 -2.96 8.16 9.30
N LYS A 96 -3.87 7.56 10.08
CA LYS A 96 -4.26 6.17 9.84
C LYS A 96 -4.74 5.96 8.41
N LYS A 97 -5.41 6.96 7.83
CA LYS A 97 -5.90 6.89 6.45
C LYS A 97 -4.78 6.97 5.42
N SER A 98 -3.64 7.55 5.78
CA SER A 98 -2.43 7.52 4.94
C SER A 98 -1.89 6.10 4.82
N ASP A 99 -1.87 5.35 5.93
CA ASP A 99 -1.46 3.94 5.92
C ASP A 99 -2.41 3.10 5.06
N ILE A 100 -3.71 3.40 5.12
CA ILE A 100 -4.71 2.72 4.27
C ILE A 100 -4.41 2.94 2.79
N TYR A 101 -4.12 4.18 2.41
CA TYR A 101 -3.75 4.51 1.04
C TYR A 101 -2.53 3.70 0.59
N SER A 102 -1.49 3.70 1.40
CA SER A 102 -0.25 2.97 1.07
C SER A 102 -0.49 1.48 0.89
N LEU A 103 -1.32 0.86 1.75
CA LEU A 103 -1.68 -0.54 1.59
C LEU A 103 -2.49 -0.80 0.31
N GLY A 104 -3.32 0.16 -0.10
CA GLY A 104 -4.02 0.07 -1.38
C GLY A 104 -3.06 0.00 -2.55
N ILE A 105 -2.00 0.80 -2.52
CA ILE A 105 -0.95 0.77 -3.55
C ILE A 105 -0.21 -0.58 -3.52
N VAL A 106 0.08 -1.10 -2.33
CA VAL A 106 0.72 -2.41 -2.20
C VAL A 106 -0.16 -3.49 -2.84
N LEU A 107 -1.46 -3.46 -2.57
CA LEU A 107 -2.38 -4.44 -3.17
C LEU A 107 -2.39 -4.34 -4.69
N TYR A 108 -2.39 -3.13 -5.23
CA TYR A 108 -2.29 -2.93 -6.68
C TYR A 108 -1.04 -3.63 -7.24
N GLU A 109 0.09 -3.42 -6.58
CA GLU A 109 1.35 -4.01 -7.02
C GLU A 109 1.36 -5.54 -6.90
N LEU A 110 0.79 -6.10 -5.84
CA LEU A 110 0.70 -7.55 -5.69
C LEU A 110 -0.09 -8.17 -6.84
N LEU A 111 -1.19 -7.54 -7.21
CA LEU A 111 -2.09 -8.10 -8.21
C LEU A 111 -1.62 -7.91 -9.65
N THR A 112 -0.89 -6.85 -9.94
CA THR A 112 -0.49 -6.51 -11.31
C THR A 112 1.00 -6.71 -11.57
N GLY A 113 1.81 -6.70 -10.53
CA GLY A 113 3.27 -6.69 -10.67
C GLY A 113 3.82 -5.32 -11.05
N GLU A 114 2.95 -4.32 -11.14
CA GLU A 114 3.31 -2.97 -11.56
C GLU A 114 2.86 -1.95 -10.53
N LEU A 115 3.49 -0.78 -10.54
CA LEU A 115 3.07 0.34 -9.73
C LEU A 115 2.03 1.17 -10.50
N PRO A 116 1.01 1.72 -9.82
CA PRO A 116 -0.01 2.51 -10.52
C PRO A 116 0.53 3.83 -11.08
N PHE A 117 1.56 4.38 -10.44
CA PHE A 117 2.15 5.65 -10.87
C PHE A 117 3.66 5.51 -10.99
N SER A 118 4.20 5.99 -12.10
CA SER A 118 5.63 6.00 -12.35
C SER A 118 6.02 7.34 -12.98
N GLY A 119 7.30 7.64 -12.99
CA GLY A 119 7.81 8.88 -13.57
C GLY A 119 9.31 8.95 -13.45
N GLU A 120 9.89 9.98 -14.03
CA GLU A 120 11.33 10.15 -14.08
C GLU A 120 11.92 10.67 -12.77
N SER A 121 11.09 11.28 -11.93
CA SER A 121 11.55 11.88 -10.67
C SER A 121 10.53 11.64 -9.57
N ALA A 122 10.99 11.78 -8.32
CA ALA A 122 10.10 11.70 -7.17
C ALA A 122 8.98 12.75 -7.25
N VAL A 123 9.30 13.95 -7.73
CA VAL A 123 8.31 15.03 -7.86
C VAL A 123 7.22 14.64 -8.85
N SER A 124 7.57 14.07 -10.01
CA SER A 124 6.57 13.68 -11.00
C SER A 124 5.65 12.59 -10.49
N ILE A 125 6.18 11.63 -9.73
CA ILE A 125 5.38 10.57 -9.12
C ILE A 125 4.47 11.14 -8.04
N ALA A 126 4.99 12.04 -7.20
CA ALA A 126 4.19 12.69 -6.16
C ALA A 126 3.02 13.47 -6.76
N LEU A 127 3.24 14.16 -7.87
CA LEU A 127 2.17 14.88 -8.57
C LEU A 127 1.07 13.93 -9.04
N LYS A 128 1.43 12.73 -9.49
CA LYS A 128 0.43 11.75 -9.90
C LYS A 128 -0.41 11.27 -8.71
N HIS A 129 0.19 11.09 -7.54
CA HIS A 129 -0.58 10.78 -6.34
C HIS A 129 -1.57 11.87 -5.98
N LEU A 130 -1.23 13.12 -6.27
CA LEU A 130 -2.12 14.25 -6.00
C LEU A 130 -3.24 14.39 -7.01
N GLN A 131 -3.00 14.09 -8.28
CA GLN A 131 -3.87 14.51 -9.37
C GLN A 131 -4.44 13.37 -10.21
N THR A 132 -3.77 12.22 -10.25
CA THR A 132 -4.14 11.15 -11.17
C THR A 132 -4.88 10.04 -10.42
N GLU A 133 -6.07 9.69 -10.90
CA GLU A 133 -6.83 8.59 -10.32
C GLU A 133 -6.08 7.27 -10.48
N THR A 134 -6.25 6.36 -9.52
CA THR A 134 -5.64 5.05 -9.58
C THR A 134 -6.16 4.28 -10.79
N PRO A 135 -5.28 3.77 -11.67
CA PRO A 135 -5.73 3.01 -12.83
C PRO A 135 -6.48 1.74 -12.44
N SER A 136 -7.35 1.27 -13.33
CA SER A 136 -8.09 0.04 -13.10
C SER A 136 -7.16 -1.17 -13.15
N ILE A 137 -7.17 -2.00 -12.10
CA ILE A 137 -6.40 -3.26 -12.12
C ILE A 137 -6.99 -4.24 -13.12
N ARG A 138 -8.29 -4.18 -13.37
CA ARG A 138 -8.94 -5.06 -14.35
C ARG A 138 -8.60 -4.68 -15.79
N ALA A 139 -8.14 -3.46 -16.02
CA ALA A 139 -7.59 -3.06 -17.30
C ALA A 139 -6.25 -3.77 -17.57
N VAL A 140 -5.50 -4.09 -16.51
CA VAL A 140 -4.26 -4.87 -16.62
C VAL A 140 -4.58 -6.36 -16.78
N ASP A 141 -5.53 -6.87 -15.96
CA ASP A 141 -5.91 -8.28 -15.98
C ASP A 141 -7.39 -8.41 -15.62
N ALA A 142 -8.21 -8.68 -16.63
CA ALA A 142 -9.67 -8.76 -16.46
C ALA A 142 -10.10 -9.97 -15.62
N SER A 143 -9.22 -10.92 -15.36
CA SER A 143 -9.54 -12.08 -14.51
C SER A 143 -9.56 -11.74 -13.02
N ILE A 144 -9.03 -10.58 -12.65
CA ILE A 144 -9.05 -10.13 -11.25
C ILE A 144 -10.49 -9.77 -10.87
N PRO A 145 -11.01 -10.28 -9.72
CA PRO A 145 -12.38 -9.97 -9.34
C PRO A 145 -12.63 -8.48 -9.13
N GLN A 146 -13.82 -8.03 -9.50
CA GLN A 146 -14.22 -6.64 -9.30
C GLN A 146 -14.17 -6.24 -7.83
N THR A 147 -14.44 -7.17 -6.91
CA THR A 147 -14.37 -6.89 -5.48
C THR A 147 -12.97 -6.43 -5.05
N LEU A 148 -11.93 -7.00 -5.64
CA LEU A 148 -10.56 -6.58 -5.34
C LEU A 148 -10.25 -5.20 -5.94
N GLU A 149 -10.71 -4.93 -7.16
CA GLU A 149 -10.56 -3.60 -7.74
C GLU A 149 -11.25 -2.55 -6.88
N ASN A 150 -12.45 -2.87 -6.38
CA ASN A 150 -13.19 -1.95 -5.50
C ASN A 150 -12.40 -1.63 -4.24
N ILE A 151 -11.74 -2.62 -3.65
CA ILE A 151 -10.91 -2.40 -2.45
C ILE A 151 -9.74 -1.47 -2.78
N VAL A 152 -9.05 -1.71 -3.89
CA VAL A 152 -7.93 -0.86 -4.30
C VAL A 152 -8.41 0.59 -4.51
N LEU A 153 -9.50 0.77 -5.23
CA LEU A 153 -10.01 2.11 -5.55
C LEU A 153 -10.45 2.85 -4.29
N LYS A 154 -11.12 2.16 -3.37
CA LYS A 154 -11.55 2.79 -2.12
C LYS A 154 -10.36 3.16 -1.25
N ALA A 155 -9.40 2.26 -1.09
CA ALA A 155 -8.22 2.52 -0.26
C ALA A 155 -7.38 3.67 -0.81
N THR A 156 -7.32 3.82 -2.14
CA THR A 156 -6.48 4.82 -2.79
C THR A 156 -7.25 6.06 -3.24
N ALA A 157 -8.43 6.29 -2.71
CA ALA A 157 -9.17 7.53 -2.99
C ALA A 157 -8.32 8.73 -2.57
N LYS A 158 -8.34 9.79 -3.40
CA LYS A 158 -7.52 10.98 -3.14
C LYS A 158 -7.98 11.71 -1.89
N ASP A 159 -9.29 11.78 -1.68
CA ASP A 159 -9.86 12.39 -0.47
C ASP A 159 -9.89 11.34 0.64
N PRO A 160 -9.19 11.59 1.78
CA PRO A 160 -9.20 10.63 2.89
C PRO A 160 -10.60 10.27 3.38
N ASN A 161 -11.56 11.20 3.25
CA ASN A 161 -12.94 10.94 3.67
C ASN A 161 -13.64 9.89 2.80
N HIS A 162 -13.14 9.63 1.61
CA HIS A 162 -13.69 8.62 0.70
C HIS A 162 -13.03 7.26 0.86
N ARG A 163 -11.96 7.17 1.63
CA ARG A 163 -11.27 5.92 1.92
C ARG A 163 -12.01 5.13 3.00
N TYR A 164 -11.50 3.93 3.29
CA TYR A 164 -11.91 3.24 4.51
C TYR A 164 -11.67 4.15 5.71
N GLN A 165 -12.62 4.16 6.65
CA GLN A 165 -12.51 5.05 7.81
C GLN A 165 -11.62 4.44 8.90
N SER A 166 -11.37 3.13 8.83
CA SER A 166 -10.44 2.43 9.72
C SER A 166 -9.80 1.28 8.96
N MET A 167 -8.67 0.82 9.47
CA MET A 167 -8.01 -0.34 8.90
C MET A 167 -8.87 -1.60 9.07
N ASP A 168 -9.67 -1.66 10.13
CA ASP A 168 -10.60 -2.77 10.36
C ASP A 168 -11.64 -2.89 9.25
N GLU A 169 -12.12 -1.77 8.72
CA GLU A 169 -13.05 -1.78 7.59
C GLU A 169 -12.42 -2.41 6.36
N MET A 170 -11.17 -2.06 6.09
CA MET A 170 -10.45 -2.62 4.95
C MET A 170 -10.23 -4.12 5.14
N GLU A 171 -9.84 -4.53 6.34
CA GLU A 171 -9.65 -5.94 6.67
C GLU A 171 -10.93 -6.75 6.44
N LYS A 172 -12.07 -6.20 6.87
CA LYS A 172 -13.37 -6.85 6.68
C LYS A 172 -13.66 -7.12 5.22
N ASP A 173 -13.45 -6.13 4.36
CA ASP A 173 -13.68 -6.31 2.92
C ASP A 173 -12.73 -7.36 2.34
N LEU A 174 -11.49 -7.40 2.82
CA LEU A 174 -10.54 -8.42 2.36
C LEU A 174 -10.97 -9.83 2.77
N GLN A 175 -11.59 -9.98 3.95
CA GLN A 175 -12.05 -11.27 4.43
C GLN A 175 -13.14 -11.87 3.56
N THR A 176 -13.95 -11.04 2.91
CA THR A 176 -15.11 -11.51 2.16
C THR A 176 -14.98 -11.36 0.64
N CYS A 177 -13.96 -10.65 0.15
CA CYS A 177 -13.89 -10.27 -1.26
C CYS A 177 -13.76 -11.44 -2.22
N LEU A 178 -13.24 -12.58 -1.77
CA LEU A 178 -13.11 -13.77 -2.59
C LEU A 178 -14.14 -14.83 -2.24
N SER A 179 -15.07 -14.53 -1.34
CA SER A 179 -16.14 -15.48 -0.98
C SER A 179 -17.04 -15.67 -2.19
N ALA A 180 -17.28 -16.91 -2.54
CA ALA A 180 -18.20 -17.23 -3.60
C ALA A 180 -19.60 -16.80 -3.17
N SER A 181 -20.22 -16.00 -4.00
CA SER A 181 -21.60 -15.57 -3.76
C SER A 181 -22.55 -16.38 -4.62
#